data_fa56d0d32eefea24fb22003b915074a6
#
_entry.id   fa56d0d32eefea24fb22003b915074a6
#
_cell.length_a   1.000
_cell.length_b   1.000
_cell.length_c   1.000
_cell.angle_alpha   90.00
_cell.angle_beta   90.00
_cell.angle_gamma   90.00
#
_symmetry.space_group_name_H-M   'P 1'
#
loop_
_entity.id
_entity.type
_entity.pdbx_description
1 polymer ?
#
loop_
_entity_poly.entity_id
_entity_poly.type
_entity_poly.pdbx_seq_one_letter_code
_entity_poly.pdbx_strand_id
1 'polypeptide(L)'
;DSERTMCTFLGTAGKINENDISSDAIKKSEMIFLEGYLWDEGEPKKAFDKAINNANKVAMSLSDLFCVDRHKPHFLNLVKNKLDITFANEQEITSLIDEKNFEEVINFSKKLNRLVVITRGEKGAVAINGDEVIENGIQKNLKIVDLTGAGDLFAAGFLHGYIHKLSTKECLEKGTEMSSKVIQQI
;
A
#
# COMPACT_ATOMS: atom_id res chain seq x y z
N ASP A 1 -13.36 -17.52 13.18
CA ASP A 1 -12.29 -16.56 12.95
C ASP A 1 -12.68 -15.68 11.76
N SER A 2 -12.07 -14.53 11.63
CA SER A 2 -12.35 -13.57 10.55
C SER A 2 -11.43 -13.77 9.33
N GLU A 3 -10.66 -14.85 9.32
CA GLU A 3 -9.76 -15.21 8.21
C GLU A 3 -10.57 -15.81 7.05
N ARG A 4 -10.05 -15.59 5.85
CA ARG A 4 -10.68 -16.05 4.60
C ARG A 4 -9.69 -16.75 3.69
N THR A 5 -10.19 -17.63 2.87
CA THR A 5 -9.48 -18.21 1.72
C THR A 5 -10.01 -17.58 0.45
N MET A 6 -9.14 -17.06 -0.40
CA MET A 6 -9.49 -16.47 -1.68
C MET A 6 -9.03 -17.35 -2.82
N CYS A 7 -9.91 -17.59 -3.79
CA CYS A 7 -9.58 -18.23 -5.06
C CYS A 7 -9.82 -17.21 -6.18
N THR A 8 -8.75 -16.51 -6.59
CA THR A 8 -8.86 -15.32 -7.43
C THR A 8 -8.53 -15.61 -8.90
N PHE A 9 -9.39 -15.12 -9.78
CA PHE A 9 -9.13 -15.04 -11.21
C PHE A 9 -9.30 -13.60 -11.68
N LEU A 10 -8.21 -12.95 -12.06
CA LEU A 10 -8.20 -11.52 -12.41
C LEU A 10 -8.97 -11.18 -13.69
N GLY A 11 -9.18 -12.15 -14.57
CA GLY A 11 -9.90 -11.92 -15.84
C GLY A 11 -9.21 -10.87 -16.70
N THR A 12 -9.96 -9.86 -17.14
CA THR A 12 -9.43 -8.77 -17.97
C THR A 12 -8.50 -7.83 -17.22
N ALA A 13 -8.62 -7.71 -15.89
CA ALA A 13 -7.72 -6.89 -15.10
C ALA A 13 -6.25 -7.37 -15.19
N GLY A 14 -6.04 -8.70 -15.24
CA GLY A 14 -4.71 -9.27 -15.44
C GLY A 14 -4.14 -9.10 -16.87
N LYS A 15 -4.91 -8.50 -17.79
CA LYS A 15 -4.50 -8.24 -19.18
C LYS A 15 -4.22 -6.77 -19.44
N ILE A 16 -4.16 -5.95 -18.39
CA ILE A 16 -3.85 -4.53 -18.55
C ILE A 16 -2.53 -4.36 -19.31
N ASN A 17 -2.52 -3.41 -20.24
CA ASN A 17 -1.36 -3.13 -21.08
C ASN A 17 -1.15 -1.61 -21.21
N GLU A 18 -0.06 -1.19 -21.84
CA GLU A 18 0.27 0.23 -21.93
C GLU A 18 -0.70 1.08 -22.75
N ASN A 19 -1.53 0.47 -23.63
CA ASN A 19 -2.54 1.21 -24.38
C ASN A 19 -3.75 1.58 -23.50
N ASP A 20 -3.97 0.84 -22.41
CA ASP A 20 -5.02 1.14 -21.44
C ASP A 20 -4.66 2.34 -20.55
N ILE A 21 -3.38 2.77 -20.58
CA ILE A 21 -2.84 3.82 -19.72
C ILE A 21 -2.83 5.16 -20.44
N SER A 22 -3.68 6.09 -19.98
CA SER A 22 -3.73 7.46 -20.48
C SER A 22 -2.66 8.33 -19.82
N SER A 23 -1.57 8.60 -20.53
CA SER A 23 -0.49 9.49 -20.03
C SER A 23 -1.00 10.90 -19.72
N ASP A 24 -1.98 11.41 -20.50
CA ASP A 24 -2.53 12.75 -20.28
C ASP A 24 -3.38 12.83 -19.01
N ALA A 25 -4.13 11.78 -18.70
CA ALA A 25 -4.90 11.70 -17.46
C ALA A 25 -3.96 11.65 -16.24
N ILE A 26 -2.91 10.82 -16.33
CA ILE A 26 -1.90 10.67 -15.27
C ILE A 26 -1.17 12.00 -15.02
N LYS A 27 -0.69 12.67 -16.06
CA LYS A 27 0.02 13.96 -15.93
C LYS A 27 -0.82 15.06 -15.29
N LYS A 28 -2.15 15.00 -15.48
CA LYS A 28 -3.09 15.95 -14.88
C LYS A 28 -3.49 15.58 -13.45
N SER A 29 -3.19 14.37 -13.02
CA SER A 29 -3.47 13.89 -11.66
C SER A 29 -2.37 14.33 -10.71
N GLU A 30 -2.73 14.63 -9.47
CA GLU A 30 -1.76 14.93 -8.41
C GLU A 30 -0.93 13.69 -8.06
N MET A 31 -1.55 12.53 -8.08
CA MET A 31 -0.97 11.25 -7.71
C MET A 31 -1.63 10.09 -8.45
N ILE A 32 -0.91 9.01 -8.66
CA ILE A 32 -1.48 7.69 -8.99
C ILE A 32 -1.36 6.77 -7.80
N PHE A 33 -2.34 5.87 -7.66
CA PHE A 33 -2.29 4.75 -6.73
C PHE A 33 -2.26 3.44 -7.49
N LEU A 34 -1.29 2.60 -7.19
CA LEU A 34 -1.06 1.31 -7.84
C LEU A 34 -1.26 0.17 -6.83
N GLU A 35 -1.69 -0.97 -7.32
CA GLU A 35 -1.81 -2.18 -6.52
C GLU A 35 -0.95 -3.30 -7.06
N GLY A 36 -0.21 -3.95 -6.18
CA GLY A 36 0.69 -5.05 -6.51
C GLY A 36 0.00 -6.24 -7.18
N TYR A 37 -1.29 -6.43 -6.91
CA TYR A 37 -2.10 -7.47 -7.57
C TYR A 37 -2.11 -7.40 -9.08
N LEU A 38 -2.02 -6.20 -9.65
CA LEU A 38 -2.09 -5.98 -11.08
C LEU A 38 -0.71 -6.01 -11.74
N TRP A 39 0.36 -6.03 -10.96
CA TRP A 39 1.70 -6.14 -11.51
C TRP A 39 2.00 -7.59 -11.87
N ASP A 40 2.42 -7.85 -13.12
CA ASP A 40 2.99 -9.13 -13.55
C ASP A 40 3.95 -8.88 -14.73
N GLU A 41 4.78 -9.86 -15.05
CA GLU A 41 5.69 -9.77 -16.18
C GLU A 41 4.95 -9.62 -17.51
N GLY A 42 5.57 -8.95 -18.48
CA GLY A 42 5.01 -8.71 -19.80
C GLY A 42 4.22 -7.40 -19.90
N GLU A 43 3.00 -7.46 -20.39
CA GLU A 43 2.18 -6.26 -20.66
C GLU A 43 1.78 -5.51 -19.38
N PRO A 44 1.37 -6.17 -18.28
CA PRO A 44 1.09 -5.45 -17.04
C PRO A 44 2.28 -4.63 -16.53
N LYS A 45 3.51 -5.18 -16.58
CA LYS A 45 4.72 -4.46 -16.21
C LYS A 45 4.92 -3.22 -17.06
N LYS A 46 4.72 -3.30 -18.37
CA LYS A 46 4.83 -2.13 -19.28
C LYS A 46 3.80 -1.06 -18.93
N ALA A 47 2.56 -1.47 -18.60
CA ALA A 47 1.52 -0.55 -18.15
C ALA A 47 1.93 0.19 -16.88
N PHE A 48 2.47 -0.53 -15.89
CA PHE A 48 3.00 0.08 -14.66
C PHE A 48 4.16 1.03 -14.93
N ASP A 49 5.15 0.61 -15.72
CA ASP A 49 6.30 1.44 -16.08
C ASP A 49 5.83 2.73 -16.78
N LYS A 50 4.86 2.64 -17.71
CA LYS A 50 4.27 3.81 -18.37
C LYS A 50 3.55 4.72 -17.37
N ALA A 51 2.76 4.16 -16.45
CA ALA A 51 2.05 4.93 -15.44
C ALA A 51 3.03 5.67 -14.53
N ILE A 52 4.01 4.98 -13.98
CA ILE A 52 5.04 5.54 -13.09
C ILE A 52 5.83 6.65 -13.78
N ASN A 53 6.24 6.44 -15.03
CA ASN A 53 7.05 7.41 -15.77
C ASN A 53 6.30 8.70 -16.16
N ASN A 54 4.97 8.70 -16.09
CA ASN A 54 4.13 9.87 -16.40
C ASN A 54 3.53 10.52 -15.14
N ALA A 55 3.69 9.93 -13.97
CA ALA A 55 3.07 10.40 -12.74
C ALA A 55 3.86 11.53 -12.08
N ASN A 56 3.13 12.45 -11.44
CA ASN A 56 3.70 13.47 -10.57
C ASN A 56 4.13 12.89 -9.21
N LYS A 57 3.31 11.98 -8.68
CA LYS A 57 3.59 11.19 -7.47
C LYS A 57 3.05 9.79 -7.62
N VAL A 58 3.71 8.83 -7.01
CA VAL A 58 3.35 7.41 -7.07
C VAL A 58 3.16 6.85 -5.66
N ALA A 59 1.95 6.43 -5.36
CA ALA A 59 1.65 5.61 -4.20
C ALA A 59 1.36 4.16 -4.67
N MET A 60 1.76 3.18 -3.88
CA MET A 60 1.52 1.77 -4.20
C MET A 60 1.25 0.96 -2.93
N SER A 61 0.27 0.07 -2.99
CA SER A 61 0.11 -1.04 -2.04
C SER A 61 0.89 -2.27 -2.52
N LEU A 62 1.59 -2.94 -1.61
CA LEU A 62 2.23 -4.23 -1.90
C LEU A 62 1.20 -5.36 -2.06
N SER A 63 -0.02 -5.13 -1.62
CA SER A 63 -1.25 -5.88 -1.82
C SER A 63 -1.38 -7.16 -0.99
N ASP A 64 -0.47 -8.12 -1.12
CA ASP A 64 -0.39 -9.29 -0.25
C ASP A 64 1.00 -9.95 -0.28
N LEU A 65 1.19 -10.88 0.66
CA LEU A 65 2.46 -11.62 0.80
C LEU A 65 2.81 -12.43 -0.46
N PHE A 66 1.80 -13.00 -1.13
CA PHE A 66 2.02 -13.79 -2.35
C PHE A 66 2.57 -12.92 -3.50
N CYS A 67 2.03 -11.70 -3.66
CA CYS A 67 2.54 -10.74 -4.64
C CYS A 67 3.98 -10.33 -4.32
N VAL A 68 4.27 -10.06 -3.04
CA VAL A 68 5.61 -9.70 -2.59
C VAL A 68 6.60 -10.83 -2.87
N ASP A 69 6.30 -12.06 -2.47
CA ASP A 69 7.22 -13.20 -2.64
C ASP A 69 7.48 -13.51 -4.12
N ARG A 70 6.44 -13.38 -4.95
CA ARG A 70 6.54 -13.63 -6.39
C ARG A 70 7.37 -12.57 -7.13
N HIS A 71 7.27 -11.29 -6.71
CA HIS A 71 7.85 -10.16 -7.43
C HIS A 71 8.87 -9.37 -6.60
N LYS A 72 9.42 -9.97 -5.55
CA LYS A 72 10.28 -9.33 -4.56
C LYS A 72 11.36 -8.40 -5.13
N PRO A 73 12.22 -8.84 -6.07
CA PRO A 73 13.28 -7.97 -6.59
C PRO A 73 12.74 -6.70 -7.26
N HIS A 74 11.61 -6.84 -7.97
CA HIS A 74 10.99 -5.72 -8.66
C HIS A 74 10.32 -4.77 -7.66
N PHE A 75 9.53 -5.30 -6.73
CA PHE A 75 8.87 -4.48 -5.70
C PHE A 75 9.89 -3.76 -4.82
N LEU A 76 10.97 -4.44 -4.44
CA LEU A 76 12.06 -3.80 -3.69
C LEU A 76 12.70 -2.64 -4.47
N ASN A 77 12.88 -2.80 -5.78
CA ASN A 77 13.37 -1.72 -6.65
C ASN A 77 12.36 -0.55 -6.73
N LEU A 78 11.05 -0.84 -6.85
CA LEU A 78 10.02 0.21 -6.85
C LEU A 78 10.05 0.99 -5.54
N VAL A 79 10.01 0.31 -4.39
CA VAL A 79 10.04 0.91 -3.06
C VAL A 79 11.28 1.77 -2.86
N LYS A 80 12.45 1.30 -3.28
CA LYS A 80 13.71 2.04 -3.14
C LYS A 80 13.82 3.26 -4.05
N ASN A 81 13.27 3.19 -5.27
CA ASN A 81 13.68 4.12 -6.32
C ASN A 81 12.53 4.87 -7.00
N LYS A 82 11.27 4.40 -6.89
CA LYS A 82 10.16 4.89 -7.72
C LYS A 82 8.96 5.40 -6.94
N LEU A 83 8.66 4.80 -5.79
CA LEU A 83 7.46 5.14 -5.03
C LEU A 83 7.71 6.33 -4.11
N ASP A 84 6.76 7.25 -4.05
CA ASP A 84 6.73 8.33 -3.06
C ASP A 84 6.07 7.85 -1.76
N ILE A 85 5.05 6.98 -1.88
CA ILE A 85 4.36 6.37 -0.74
C ILE A 85 4.23 4.87 -0.97
N THR A 86 4.65 4.08 0.01
CA THR A 86 4.46 2.63 0.03
C THR A 86 3.48 2.26 1.13
N PHE A 87 2.42 1.51 0.79
CA PHE A 87 1.54 0.85 1.75
C PHE A 87 1.86 -0.64 1.81
N ALA A 88 1.94 -1.15 3.03
CA ALA A 88 2.18 -2.57 3.28
C ALA A 88 1.57 -2.98 4.63
N ASN A 89 1.35 -4.26 4.84
CA ASN A 89 1.23 -4.79 6.19
C ASN A 89 2.60 -5.25 6.74
N GLU A 90 2.65 -5.57 8.05
CA GLU A 90 3.90 -5.99 8.71
C GLU A 90 4.53 -7.23 8.04
N GLN A 91 3.72 -8.19 7.56
CA GLN A 91 4.20 -9.41 6.91
C GLN A 91 4.76 -9.12 5.51
N GLU A 92 4.08 -8.30 4.73
CA GLU A 92 4.50 -7.91 3.38
C GLU A 92 5.87 -7.21 3.40
N ILE A 93 6.02 -6.20 4.27
CA ILE A 93 7.26 -5.42 4.31
C ILE A 93 8.42 -6.24 4.89
N THR A 94 8.19 -7.10 5.89
CA THR A 94 9.22 -7.98 6.43
C THR A 94 9.67 -9.01 5.39
N SER A 95 8.73 -9.61 4.64
CA SER A 95 9.08 -10.48 3.52
C SER A 95 9.85 -9.74 2.44
N LEU A 96 9.43 -8.53 2.07
CA LEU A 96 10.08 -7.74 1.01
C LEU A 96 11.58 -7.53 1.27
N ILE A 97 11.95 -7.27 2.54
CA ILE A 97 13.33 -6.96 2.92
C ILE A 97 14.10 -8.14 3.53
N ASP A 98 13.48 -9.34 3.55
CA ASP A 98 14.05 -10.55 4.17
C ASP A 98 14.41 -10.41 5.65
N GLU A 99 13.65 -9.59 6.39
CA GLU A 99 13.86 -9.37 7.82
C GLU A 99 12.70 -9.95 8.64
N LYS A 100 12.98 -10.28 9.91
CA LYS A 100 11.96 -10.81 10.83
C LYS A 100 11.64 -9.85 11.96
N ASN A 101 12.50 -8.89 12.21
CA ASN A 101 12.36 -7.92 13.28
C ASN A 101 11.79 -6.62 12.73
N PHE A 102 10.71 -6.13 13.34
CA PHE A 102 10.08 -4.88 12.93
C PHE A 102 10.99 -3.64 13.13
N GLU A 103 11.94 -3.69 14.04
CA GLU A 103 12.93 -2.64 14.20
C GLU A 103 13.79 -2.48 12.93
N GLU A 104 14.15 -3.59 12.26
CA GLU A 104 14.87 -3.53 10.98
C GLU A 104 14.00 -2.96 9.86
N VAL A 105 12.69 -3.19 9.89
CA VAL A 105 11.74 -2.53 8.98
C VAL A 105 11.76 -1.01 9.18
N ILE A 106 11.75 -0.54 10.42
CA ILE A 106 11.86 0.89 10.73
C ILE A 106 13.19 1.44 10.22
N ASN A 107 14.30 0.77 10.51
CA ASN A 107 15.65 1.16 10.07
C ASN A 107 15.78 1.20 8.54
N PHE A 108 15.22 0.22 7.85
CA PHE A 108 15.15 0.21 6.40
C PHE A 108 14.33 1.39 5.86
N SER A 109 13.13 1.59 6.40
CA SER A 109 12.21 2.63 5.95
C SER A 109 12.77 4.04 6.15
N LYS A 110 13.45 4.30 7.26
CA LYS A 110 14.16 5.57 7.52
C LYS A 110 15.19 5.89 6.43
N LYS A 111 15.94 4.89 5.98
CA LYS A 111 16.97 5.06 4.94
C LYS A 111 16.40 5.37 3.55
N LEU A 112 15.14 5.06 3.30
CA LEU A 112 14.50 5.35 2.01
C LEU A 112 14.28 6.85 1.78
N ASN A 113 14.11 7.62 2.85
CA ASN A 113 13.71 9.03 2.79
C ASN A 113 12.43 9.24 1.94
N ARG A 114 11.49 8.33 2.09
CA ARG A 114 10.19 8.25 1.42
C ARG A 114 9.15 7.77 2.42
N LEU A 115 7.90 8.09 2.18
CA LEU A 115 6.83 7.72 3.10
C LEU A 115 6.50 6.23 2.99
N VAL A 116 6.69 5.50 4.09
CA VAL A 116 6.29 4.09 4.22
C VAL A 116 5.20 4.01 5.29
N VAL A 117 4.06 3.46 4.93
CA VAL A 117 2.89 3.33 5.81
C VAL A 117 2.58 1.86 6.01
N ILE A 118 2.65 1.41 7.25
CA ILE A 118 2.58 -0.02 7.58
C ILE A 118 1.43 -0.28 8.53
N THR A 119 0.50 -1.14 8.14
CA THR A 119 -0.55 -1.67 9.01
C THR A 119 -0.03 -2.89 9.77
N ARG A 120 -0.43 -3.02 11.05
CA ARG A 120 0.10 -4.02 11.97
C ARG A 120 -1.00 -4.78 12.72
N GLY A 121 -2.17 -4.91 12.10
CA GLY A 121 -3.32 -5.55 12.72
C GLY A 121 -3.69 -4.90 14.06
N GLU A 122 -3.76 -5.69 15.12
CA GLU A 122 -4.12 -5.21 16.46
C GLU A 122 -3.11 -4.22 17.07
N LYS A 123 -1.91 -4.13 16.52
CA LYS A 123 -0.88 -3.15 16.92
C LYS A 123 -1.09 -1.77 16.28
N GLY A 124 -2.11 -1.60 15.43
CA GLY A 124 -2.42 -0.35 14.75
C GLY A 124 -1.63 -0.14 13.46
N ALA A 125 -1.12 1.06 13.24
CA ALA A 125 -0.37 1.42 12.05
C ALA A 125 0.76 2.40 12.37
N VAL A 126 1.78 2.42 11.51
CA VAL A 126 2.91 3.33 11.61
C VAL A 126 3.21 3.96 10.25
N ALA A 127 3.57 5.23 10.25
CA ALA A 127 4.09 5.94 9.09
C ALA A 127 5.52 6.39 9.39
N ILE A 128 6.43 6.15 8.43
CA ILE A 128 7.85 6.43 8.54
C ILE A 128 8.27 7.28 7.36
N ASN A 129 8.90 8.42 7.63
CA ASN A 129 9.43 9.32 6.60
C ASN A 129 10.76 9.91 7.06
N GLY A 130 11.87 9.42 6.55
CA GLY A 130 13.18 9.71 7.11
C GLY A 130 13.24 9.35 8.59
N ASP A 131 13.67 10.25 9.44
CA ASP A 131 13.76 10.01 10.89
C ASP A 131 12.41 10.09 11.62
N GLU A 132 11.38 10.62 10.99
CA GLU A 132 10.06 10.73 11.58
C GLU A 132 9.36 9.37 11.60
N VAL A 133 8.93 8.94 12.78
CA VAL A 133 8.15 7.71 12.99
C VAL A 133 6.91 8.08 13.78
N ILE A 134 5.74 7.93 13.17
CA ILE A 134 4.45 8.26 13.77
C ILE A 134 3.61 7.01 13.86
N GLU A 135 3.15 6.67 15.05
CA GLU A 135 2.29 5.52 15.32
C GLU A 135 0.85 5.95 15.60
N ASN A 136 -0.08 5.10 15.20
CA ASN A 136 -1.49 5.20 15.53
C ASN A 136 -2.02 3.86 16.00
N GLY A 137 -2.73 3.84 17.11
CA GLY A 137 -3.37 2.64 17.64
C GLY A 137 -4.63 2.26 16.86
N ILE A 138 -5.31 1.20 17.32
CA ILE A 138 -6.58 0.74 16.79
C ILE A 138 -7.77 1.42 17.47
N GLN A 139 -8.93 1.40 16.82
CA GLN A 139 -10.19 1.64 17.51
C GLN A 139 -10.54 0.45 18.38
N LYS A 140 -11.06 0.72 19.58
CA LYS A 140 -11.42 -0.33 20.55
C LYS A 140 -12.87 -0.77 20.37
N ASN A 141 -13.18 -1.99 20.86
CA ASN A 141 -14.52 -2.54 20.91
C ASN A 141 -15.19 -2.72 19.54
N LEU A 142 -14.41 -3.05 18.50
CA LEU A 142 -14.94 -3.34 17.18
C LEU A 142 -15.54 -4.76 17.15
N LYS A 143 -16.69 -4.90 16.49
CA LYS A 143 -17.24 -6.20 16.13
C LYS A 143 -16.71 -6.57 14.74
N ILE A 144 -15.62 -7.32 14.70
CA ILE A 144 -15.02 -7.76 13.45
C ILE A 144 -15.92 -8.83 12.81
N VAL A 145 -16.33 -8.58 11.58
CA VAL A 145 -17.16 -9.48 10.76
C VAL A 145 -16.33 -10.09 9.64
N ASP A 146 -15.65 -9.25 8.85
CA ASP A 146 -14.80 -9.64 7.73
C ASP A 146 -13.64 -8.65 7.58
N LEU A 147 -12.43 -9.15 7.37
CA LEU A 147 -11.23 -8.32 7.19
C LEU A 147 -11.01 -7.88 5.73
N THR A 148 -11.89 -8.29 4.80
CA THR A 148 -11.76 -7.93 3.39
C THR A 148 -11.84 -6.42 3.20
N GLY A 149 -10.91 -5.87 2.44
CA GLY A 149 -10.83 -4.44 2.14
C GLY A 149 -10.30 -3.57 3.28
N ALA A 150 -9.86 -4.15 4.41
CA ALA A 150 -9.28 -3.39 5.51
C ALA A 150 -8.08 -2.55 5.08
N GLY A 151 -7.17 -3.14 4.29
CA GLY A 151 -5.99 -2.47 3.74
C GLY A 151 -6.36 -1.39 2.73
N ASP A 152 -7.32 -1.70 1.84
CA ASP A 152 -7.76 -0.77 0.79
C ASP A 152 -8.39 0.48 1.38
N LEU A 153 -9.31 0.28 2.33
CA LEU A 153 -9.97 1.40 3.02
C LEU A 153 -9.01 2.17 3.94
N PHE A 154 -8.01 1.49 4.51
CA PHE A 154 -6.95 2.18 5.25
C PHE A 154 -6.16 3.10 4.31
N ALA A 155 -5.69 2.59 3.17
CA ALA A 155 -4.95 3.37 2.18
C ALA A 155 -5.81 4.53 1.64
N ALA A 156 -7.09 4.29 1.35
CA ALA A 156 -8.02 5.33 0.89
C ALA A 156 -8.19 6.46 1.91
N GLY A 157 -8.40 6.12 3.20
CA GLY A 157 -8.52 7.10 4.28
C GLY A 157 -7.23 7.90 4.48
N PHE A 158 -6.09 7.21 4.46
CA PHE A 158 -4.77 7.86 4.58
C PHE A 158 -4.52 8.83 3.42
N LEU A 159 -4.71 8.37 2.17
CA LEU A 159 -4.50 9.19 0.97
C LEU A 159 -5.47 10.36 0.89
N HIS A 160 -6.72 10.19 1.34
CA HIS A 160 -7.65 11.31 1.48
C HIS A 160 -7.06 12.40 2.38
N GLY A 161 -6.57 12.04 3.57
CA GLY A 161 -5.92 13.00 4.47
C GLY A 161 -4.68 13.64 3.85
N TYR A 162 -3.84 12.83 3.21
CA TYR A 162 -2.59 13.27 2.57
C TYR A 162 -2.83 14.31 1.46
N ILE A 163 -3.81 14.08 0.57
CA ILE A 163 -4.16 15.02 -0.50
C ILE A 163 -4.71 16.33 0.09
N HIS A 164 -5.45 16.25 1.19
CA HIS A 164 -5.95 17.44 1.92
C HIS A 164 -4.92 18.09 2.84
N LYS A 165 -3.65 17.64 2.77
CA LYS A 165 -2.51 18.22 3.51
C LYS A 165 -2.69 18.19 5.04
N LEU A 166 -3.36 17.16 5.54
CA LEU A 166 -3.42 16.88 6.96
C LEU A 166 -2.06 16.38 7.45
N SER A 167 -1.82 16.46 8.76
CA SER A 167 -0.63 15.88 9.37
C SER A 167 -0.60 14.35 9.17
N THR A 168 0.60 13.76 9.19
CA THR A 168 0.77 12.30 9.07
C THR A 168 -0.04 11.55 10.13
N LYS A 169 -0.14 12.10 11.33
CA LYS A 169 -0.97 11.53 12.41
C LYS A 169 -2.45 11.49 12.04
N GLU A 170 -3.00 12.60 11.55
CA GLU A 170 -4.39 12.67 11.11
C GLU A 170 -4.67 11.77 9.89
N CYS A 171 -3.69 11.61 8.99
CA CYS A 171 -3.80 10.65 7.89
C CYS A 171 -3.91 9.21 8.41
N LEU A 172 -3.08 8.81 9.38
CA LEU A 172 -3.15 7.50 10.04
C LEU A 172 -4.50 7.30 10.74
N GLU A 173 -5.00 8.31 11.43
CA GLU A 173 -6.30 8.26 12.11
C GLU A 173 -7.45 8.05 11.13
N LYS A 174 -7.44 8.77 9.99
CA LYS A 174 -8.43 8.57 8.91
C LYS A 174 -8.34 7.17 8.28
N GLY A 175 -7.14 6.67 8.04
CA GLY A 175 -6.93 5.31 7.57
C GLY A 175 -7.50 4.28 8.54
N THR A 176 -7.19 4.43 9.83
CA THR A 176 -7.71 3.56 10.90
C THR A 176 -9.23 3.64 11.01
N GLU A 177 -9.82 4.83 10.89
CA GLU A 177 -11.27 5.03 10.91
C GLU A 177 -11.95 4.27 9.77
N MET A 178 -11.46 4.41 8.54
CA MET A 178 -12.05 3.79 7.36
C MET A 178 -11.91 2.26 7.39
N SER A 179 -10.73 1.77 7.75
CA SER A 179 -10.48 0.34 7.95
C SER A 179 -11.42 -0.24 9.03
N SER A 180 -11.56 0.46 10.17
CA SER A 180 -12.44 0.03 11.26
C SER A 180 -13.91 -0.03 10.85
N LYS A 181 -14.36 0.84 9.95
CA LYS A 181 -15.75 0.79 9.43
C LYS A 181 -15.99 -0.41 8.54
N VAL A 182 -15.08 -0.71 7.60
CA VAL A 182 -15.29 -1.79 6.63
C VAL A 182 -15.29 -3.15 7.30
N ILE A 183 -14.40 -3.41 8.24
CA ILE A 183 -14.29 -4.74 8.89
C ILE A 183 -15.49 -5.11 9.76
N GLN A 184 -16.41 -4.20 10.00
CA GLN A 184 -17.66 -4.43 10.74
C GLN A 184 -18.86 -4.69 9.82
N GLN A 185 -18.65 -4.74 8.50
CA GLN A 185 -19.69 -4.91 7.49
C GLN A 185 -19.48 -6.23 6.74
N ILE A 186 -20.54 -6.69 6.06
CA ILE A 186 -20.50 -7.86 5.15
C ILE A 186 -20.54 -7.32 3.73
#